data_a22a9e9dbd0616383c0a31e7dafde4ca
#
_entry.id   a22a9e9dbd0616383c0a31e7dafde4ca
#
_cell.length_a   1.000
_cell.length_b   1.000
_cell.length_c   1.000
_cell.angle_alpha   90.00
_cell.angle_beta   90.00
_cell.angle_gamma   90.00
#
_symmetry.space_group_name_H-M   'P 1'
#
loop_
_entity.id
_entity.type
_entity.pdbx_description
1 polymer ?
#
loop_
_entity_poly.entity_id
_entity_poly.type
_entity_poly.pdbx_seq_one_letter_code
_entity_poly.pdbx_strand_id
1 'polypeptide(L)'
;EVSLPYLRLLPAGFSCVTTITIAFLANQHDIKYVETSYAKRAGVSKFHFVGDAYRYILQVLRMVMYFDPLKVLMPPALWMIVLGVGKAVVDMVRHPFYFPASTVLLIVSGIMIASLALLSDLVVRSRDGV
;
A
#
# COMPACT_ATOMS: atom_id res chain seq x y z
N GLU A 1 -23.53 -15.33 0.18
CA GLU A 1 -23.36 -15.21 1.66
C GLU A 1 -21.95 -14.75 2.06
N VAL A 2 -20.92 -15.12 1.31
CA VAL A 2 -19.50 -14.77 1.60
C VAL A 2 -19.23 -13.26 1.53
N SER A 3 -20.00 -12.50 0.75
CA SER A 3 -19.79 -11.06 0.54
C SER A 3 -20.38 -10.14 1.63
N LEU A 4 -21.29 -10.65 2.47
CA LEU A 4 -22.00 -9.84 3.48
C LEU A 4 -21.10 -9.13 4.50
N PRO A 5 -20.06 -9.76 5.06
CA PRO A 5 -19.15 -9.10 6.01
C PRO A 5 -18.40 -7.93 5.38
N TYR A 6 -18.12 -7.99 4.09
CA TYR A 6 -17.33 -6.99 3.35
C TYR A 6 -18.16 -5.79 2.88
N LEU A 7 -19.50 -5.87 2.92
CA LEU A 7 -20.37 -4.76 2.54
C LEU A 7 -20.20 -3.53 3.45
N ARG A 8 -19.80 -3.72 4.70
CA ARG A 8 -19.52 -2.63 5.65
C ARG A 8 -18.24 -1.85 5.31
N LEU A 9 -17.35 -2.44 4.52
CA LEU A 9 -16.09 -1.83 4.08
C LEU A 9 -16.26 -1.02 2.78
N LEU A 10 -17.44 -1.12 2.15
CA LEU A 10 -17.70 -0.44 0.89
C LEU A 10 -17.86 1.06 1.10
N PRO A 11 -17.02 1.88 0.48
CA PRO A 11 -17.20 3.33 0.49
C PRO A 11 -18.45 3.72 -0.31
N ALA A 12 -19.13 4.75 0.13
CA ALA A 12 -20.21 5.37 -0.64
C ALA A 12 -19.60 6.05 -1.88
N GLY A 13 -19.50 5.33 -3.01
CA GLY A 13 -18.98 5.90 -4.25
C GLY A 13 -18.28 4.92 -5.18
N PHE A 14 -17.40 5.44 -6.01
CA PHE A 14 -16.86 4.92 -7.26
C PHE A 14 -16.02 3.62 -7.19
N SER A 15 -15.78 3.00 -6.06
CA SER A 15 -14.77 1.93 -5.94
C SER A 15 -15.27 0.63 -5.31
N CYS A 16 -16.55 0.34 -5.40
CA CYS A 16 -17.15 -0.87 -4.83
C CYS A 16 -16.48 -2.15 -5.36
N VAL A 17 -16.28 -2.24 -6.68
CA VAL A 17 -15.68 -3.42 -7.33
C VAL A 17 -14.25 -3.64 -6.87
N THR A 18 -13.43 -2.59 -6.85
CA THR A 18 -12.03 -2.67 -6.42
C THR A 18 -11.92 -3.08 -4.95
N THR A 19 -12.77 -2.53 -4.09
CA THR A 19 -12.80 -2.84 -2.66
C THR A 19 -13.13 -4.32 -2.42
N ILE A 20 -14.17 -4.84 -3.07
CA ILE A 20 -14.56 -6.25 -2.96
C ILE A 20 -13.46 -7.16 -3.51
N THR A 21 -12.87 -6.81 -4.66
CA THR A 21 -11.78 -7.60 -5.25
C THR A 21 -10.57 -7.69 -4.31
N ILE A 22 -10.14 -6.56 -3.73
CA ILE A 22 -9.02 -6.54 -2.78
C ILE A 22 -9.36 -7.34 -1.52
N ALA A 23 -10.58 -7.19 -0.99
CA ALA A 23 -11.01 -7.93 0.19
C ALA A 23 -11.03 -9.44 -0.05
N PHE A 24 -11.48 -9.90 -1.21
CA PHE A 24 -11.47 -11.32 -1.54
C PHE A 24 -10.06 -11.87 -1.76
N LEU A 25 -9.19 -11.12 -2.44
CA LEU A 25 -7.78 -11.50 -2.61
C LEU A 25 -7.02 -11.57 -1.28
N ALA A 26 -7.26 -10.61 -0.39
CA ALA A 26 -6.63 -10.60 0.93
C ALA A 26 -7.05 -11.79 1.80
N ASN A 27 -8.28 -12.27 1.63
CA ASN A 27 -8.81 -13.44 2.33
C ASN A 27 -8.66 -14.77 1.54
N GLN A 28 -7.77 -14.79 0.56
CA GLN A 28 -7.42 -15.98 -0.24
C GLN A 28 -8.62 -16.64 -0.95
N HIS A 29 -9.64 -15.84 -1.31
CA HIS A 29 -10.74 -16.33 -2.13
C HIS A 29 -10.35 -16.31 -3.60
N ASP A 30 -10.67 -17.39 -4.32
CA ASP A 30 -10.48 -17.47 -5.76
C ASP A 30 -11.45 -16.55 -6.51
N ILE A 31 -10.89 -15.67 -7.36
CA ILE A 31 -11.67 -14.75 -8.17
C ILE A 31 -11.60 -15.19 -9.63
N LYS A 32 -12.77 -15.51 -10.21
CA LYS A 32 -12.89 -15.80 -11.63
C LYS A 32 -13.37 -14.56 -12.39
N TYR A 33 -12.54 -14.07 -13.30
CA TYR A 33 -12.93 -12.99 -14.20
C TYR A 33 -13.68 -13.56 -15.40
N VAL A 34 -14.86 -13.00 -15.70
CA VAL A 34 -15.68 -13.35 -16.86
C VAL A 34 -15.74 -12.15 -17.80
N GLU A 35 -15.40 -12.35 -19.04
CA GLU A 35 -15.51 -11.30 -20.07
C GLU A 35 -16.99 -11.00 -20.35
N THR A 36 -17.35 -9.74 -20.22
CA THR A 36 -18.68 -9.26 -20.55
C THR A 36 -18.59 -8.21 -21.65
N SER A 37 -19.44 -8.34 -22.68
CA SER A 37 -19.51 -7.33 -23.74
C SER A 37 -20.10 -6.03 -23.17
N TYR A 38 -19.34 -4.94 -23.25
CA TYR A 38 -19.74 -3.64 -22.78
C TYR A 38 -20.27 -2.78 -23.92
N ALA A 39 -21.53 -2.37 -23.87
CA ALA A 39 -22.09 -1.42 -24.83
C ALA A 39 -21.52 -0.02 -24.59
N LYS A 40 -21.16 0.67 -25.69
CA LYS A 40 -20.60 2.02 -25.64
C LYS A 40 -21.59 2.98 -24.97
N ARG A 41 -21.19 3.56 -23.84
CA ARG A 41 -22.03 4.48 -23.07
C ARG A 41 -22.23 5.79 -23.84
N ALA A 42 -23.48 6.18 -24.08
CA ALA A 42 -23.81 7.50 -24.60
C ALA A 42 -23.74 8.52 -23.45
N GLY A 43 -22.82 9.48 -23.52
CA GLY A 43 -22.70 10.57 -22.56
C GLY A 43 -21.25 11.03 -22.34
N VAL A 44 -21.11 12.24 -21.79
CA VAL A 44 -19.81 12.84 -21.44
C VAL A 44 -19.38 12.31 -20.08
N SER A 45 -18.14 11.81 -19.98
CA SER A 45 -17.55 11.38 -18.71
C SER A 45 -17.40 12.59 -17.77
N LYS A 46 -17.98 12.53 -16.58
CA LYS A 46 -17.78 13.52 -15.51
C LYS A 46 -16.48 13.28 -14.72
N PHE A 47 -15.57 12.49 -15.26
CA PHE A 47 -14.33 12.13 -14.61
C PHE A 47 -13.33 13.29 -14.66
N HIS A 48 -12.97 13.84 -13.50
CA HIS A 48 -11.92 14.83 -13.34
C HIS A 48 -10.59 14.09 -13.12
N PHE A 49 -9.83 13.91 -14.20
CA PHE A 49 -8.68 13.02 -14.26
C PHE A 49 -7.72 13.15 -13.06
N VAL A 50 -7.32 14.36 -12.68
CA VAL A 50 -6.34 14.57 -11.58
C VAL A 50 -6.97 14.36 -10.20
N GLY A 51 -8.14 14.95 -9.96
CA GLY A 51 -8.80 14.90 -8.64
C GLY A 51 -9.33 13.50 -8.31
N ASP A 52 -9.90 12.84 -9.29
CA ASP A 52 -10.47 11.50 -9.10
C ASP A 52 -9.36 10.43 -9.04
N ALA A 53 -8.27 10.58 -9.83
CA ALA A 53 -7.10 9.71 -9.74
C ALA A 53 -6.44 9.77 -8.36
N TYR A 54 -6.26 10.97 -7.79
CA TYR A 54 -5.70 11.13 -6.45
C TYR A 54 -6.59 10.46 -5.38
N ARG A 55 -7.90 10.70 -5.43
CA ARG A 55 -8.85 10.06 -4.51
C ARG A 55 -8.85 8.55 -4.64
N TYR A 56 -8.77 8.04 -5.87
CA TYR A 56 -8.71 6.62 -6.15
C TYR A 56 -7.44 5.99 -5.58
N ILE A 57 -6.26 6.59 -5.81
CA ILE A 57 -4.99 6.12 -5.26
C ILE A 57 -5.03 6.08 -3.73
N LEU A 58 -5.51 7.15 -3.07
CA LEU A 58 -5.65 7.19 -1.62
C LEU A 58 -6.59 6.11 -1.09
N GLN A 59 -7.66 5.82 -1.81
CA GLN A 59 -8.62 4.80 -1.42
C GLN A 59 -8.03 3.39 -1.54
N VAL A 60 -7.34 3.10 -2.65
CA VAL A 60 -6.63 1.83 -2.84
C VAL A 60 -5.56 1.66 -1.77
N LEU A 61 -4.76 2.69 -1.52
CA LEU A 61 -3.72 2.67 -0.49
C LEU A 61 -4.31 2.39 0.91
N ARG A 62 -5.41 3.07 1.26
CA ARG A 62 -6.12 2.84 2.53
C ARG A 62 -6.62 1.40 2.65
N MET A 63 -7.15 0.84 1.56
CA MET A 63 -7.64 -0.54 1.54
C MET A 63 -6.51 -1.54 1.70
N VAL A 64 -5.43 -1.37 0.96
CA VAL A 64 -4.28 -2.28 1.07
C VAL A 64 -3.65 -2.20 2.46
N MET A 65 -3.53 -0.99 3.04
CA MET A 65 -3.05 -0.82 4.42
C MET A 65 -4.00 -1.41 5.47
N TYR A 66 -5.27 -1.51 5.18
CA TYR A 66 -6.25 -2.14 6.08
C TYR A 66 -6.09 -3.66 6.15
N PHE A 67 -5.74 -4.32 5.03
CA PHE A 67 -5.58 -5.77 4.96
C PHE A 67 -4.13 -6.24 5.12
N ASP A 68 -3.17 -5.52 4.54
CA ASP A 68 -1.77 -5.94 4.45
C ASP A 68 -0.81 -4.74 4.48
N PRO A 69 -0.70 -4.02 5.62
CA PRO A 69 0.14 -2.82 5.72
C PRO A 69 1.62 -3.13 5.49
N LEU A 70 2.06 -4.34 5.81
CA LEU A 70 3.43 -4.78 5.65
C LEU A 70 3.87 -4.74 4.17
N LYS A 71 3.00 -5.20 3.26
CA LYS A 71 3.29 -5.19 1.80
C LYS A 71 3.47 -3.79 1.22
N VAL A 72 2.86 -2.78 1.84
CA VAL A 72 2.95 -1.38 1.38
C VAL A 72 4.17 -0.68 1.97
N LEU A 73 4.41 -0.85 3.28
CA LEU A 73 5.42 -0.09 4.01
C LEU A 73 6.81 -0.72 3.95
N MET A 74 6.90 -2.06 3.80
CA MET A 74 8.20 -2.74 3.78
C MET A 74 9.07 -2.40 2.56
N PRO A 75 8.55 -2.36 1.32
CA PRO A 75 9.37 -2.03 0.17
C PRO A 75 10.07 -0.67 0.26
N PRO A 76 9.39 0.46 0.56
CA PRO A 76 10.07 1.75 0.71
C PRO A 76 11.05 1.77 1.89
N ALA A 77 10.75 1.07 2.99
CA ALA A 77 11.68 0.95 4.11
C ALA A 77 12.98 0.25 3.71
N LEU A 78 12.88 -0.89 3.02
CA LEU A 78 14.04 -1.64 2.52
C LEU A 78 14.83 -0.83 1.51
N TRP A 79 14.18 -0.13 0.59
CA TRP A 79 14.87 0.77 -0.36
C TRP A 79 15.67 1.86 0.36
N MET A 80 15.10 2.49 1.38
CA MET A 80 15.81 3.51 2.16
C MET A 80 17.00 2.93 2.91
N ILE A 81 16.87 1.76 3.51
CA ILE A 81 17.98 1.06 4.20
C ILE A 81 19.09 0.71 3.21
N VAL A 82 18.75 0.10 2.09
CA VAL A 82 19.72 -0.30 1.05
C VAL A 82 20.46 0.90 0.49
N LEU A 83 19.73 1.99 0.16
CA LEU A 83 20.34 3.24 -0.31
C LEU A 83 21.23 3.87 0.78
N GLY A 84 20.78 3.86 2.03
CA GLY A 84 21.53 4.37 3.17
C GLY A 84 22.82 3.60 3.41
N VAL A 85 22.76 2.26 3.39
CA VAL A 85 23.94 1.38 3.52
C VAL A 85 24.88 1.54 2.32
N GLY A 86 24.34 1.55 1.08
CA GLY A 86 25.15 1.77 -0.12
C GLY A 86 25.87 3.11 -0.08
N LYS A 87 25.18 4.19 0.35
CA LYS A 87 25.77 5.49 0.55
C LYS A 87 26.83 5.49 1.67
N ALA A 88 26.58 4.80 2.77
CA ALA A 88 27.57 4.66 3.87
C ALA A 88 28.89 4.04 3.40
N VAL A 89 28.80 2.99 2.57
CA VAL A 89 29.99 2.36 1.98
C VAL A 89 30.77 3.34 1.09
N VAL A 90 30.08 4.08 0.23
CA VAL A 90 30.70 5.09 -0.65
C VAL A 90 31.35 6.21 0.17
N ASP A 91 30.66 6.71 1.19
CA ASP A 91 31.15 7.78 2.06
C ASP A 91 32.40 7.32 2.85
N MET A 92 32.40 6.07 3.32
CA MET A 92 33.53 5.49 4.05
C MET A 92 34.77 5.28 3.18
N VAL A 93 34.58 4.95 1.90
CA VAL A 93 35.70 4.84 0.92
C VAL A 93 36.29 6.19 0.58
N ARG A 94 35.46 7.24 0.50
CA ARG A 94 35.91 8.57 0.13
C ARG A 94 36.53 9.36 1.30
N HIS A 95 35.96 9.19 2.48
CA HIS A 95 36.37 9.91 3.70
C HIS A 95 36.34 8.96 4.91
N PRO A 96 37.47 8.28 5.22
CA PRO A 96 37.53 7.36 6.35
C PRO A 96 37.10 8.05 7.66
N PHE A 97 36.20 7.39 8.40
CA PHE A 97 35.64 7.87 9.67
C PHE A 97 34.68 9.08 9.60
N TYR A 98 34.23 9.49 8.41
CA TYR A 98 33.22 10.53 8.28
C TYR A 98 31.87 9.93 7.90
N PHE A 99 30.88 10.06 8.79
CA PHE A 99 29.49 9.67 8.53
C PHE A 99 28.63 10.93 8.33
N PRO A 100 28.22 11.25 7.10
CA PRO A 100 27.36 12.39 6.86
C PRO A 100 25.99 12.19 7.52
N ALA A 101 25.41 13.24 8.07
CA ALA A 101 24.07 13.22 8.68
C ALA A 101 23.02 12.66 7.72
N SER A 102 23.15 12.90 6.41
CA SER A 102 22.24 12.38 5.39
C SER A 102 22.22 10.85 5.31
N THR A 103 23.36 10.19 5.51
CA THR A 103 23.47 8.72 5.51
C THR A 103 22.81 8.13 6.75
N VAL A 104 23.05 8.75 7.91
CA VAL A 104 22.40 8.35 9.17
C VAL A 104 20.90 8.52 9.08
N LEU A 105 20.43 9.68 8.59
CA LEU A 105 18.99 9.97 8.42
C LEU A 105 18.31 8.96 7.50
N LEU A 106 18.93 8.55 6.39
CA LEU A 106 18.37 7.54 5.48
C LEU A 106 18.16 6.19 6.17
N ILE A 107 19.19 5.71 6.89
CA ILE A 107 19.13 4.42 7.58
C ILE A 107 18.11 4.47 8.71
N VAL A 108 18.15 5.49 9.55
CA VAL A 108 17.22 5.64 10.68
C VAL A 108 15.78 5.75 10.19
N SER A 109 15.52 6.56 9.16
CA SER A 109 14.17 6.67 8.58
C SER A 109 13.68 5.34 8.00
N GLY A 110 14.55 4.59 7.33
CA GLY A 110 14.21 3.24 6.83
C GLY A 110 13.83 2.28 7.96
N ILE A 111 14.61 2.26 9.05
CA ILE A 111 14.34 1.44 10.25
C ILE A 111 13.02 1.88 10.92
N MET A 112 12.78 3.18 11.02
CA MET A 112 11.52 3.69 11.59
C MET A 112 10.30 3.25 10.77
N ILE A 113 10.36 3.36 9.44
CA ILE A 113 9.27 2.92 8.57
C ILE A 113 9.08 1.40 8.67
N ALA A 114 10.15 0.61 8.72
CA ALA A 114 10.08 -0.84 8.92
C ALA A 114 9.43 -1.21 10.26
N SER A 115 9.77 -0.50 11.33
CA SER A 115 9.16 -0.70 12.66
C SER A 115 7.66 -0.38 12.63
N LEU A 116 7.27 0.71 11.97
CA LEU A 116 5.86 1.06 11.78
C LEU A 116 5.12 0.02 10.93
N ALA A 117 5.77 -0.54 9.91
CA ALA A 117 5.21 -1.61 9.09
C ALA A 117 4.87 -2.86 9.93
N LEU A 118 5.81 -3.29 10.78
CA LEU A 118 5.62 -4.43 11.69
C LEU A 118 4.54 -4.17 12.74
N LEU A 119 4.53 -2.98 13.34
CA LEU A 119 3.48 -2.59 14.29
C LEU A 119 2.09 -2.59 13.64
N SER A 120 1.98 -2.03 12.44
CA SER A 120 0.72 -2.01 11.69
C SER A 120 0.24 -3.42 11.36
N ASP A 121 1.14 -4.33 10.97
CA ASP A 121 0.82 -5.74 10.70
C ASP A 121 0.33 -6.46 11.95
N LEU A 122 0.97 -6.24 13.10
CA LEU A 122 0.52 -6.79 14.38
C LEU A 122 -0.89 -6.31 14.75
N VAL A 123 -1.19 -5.03 14.56
CA VAL A 123 -2.52 -4.47 14.83
C VAL A 123 -3.59 -5.12 13.94
N VAL A 124 -3.29 -5.31 12.64
CA VAL A 124 -4.22 -5.97 11.73
C VAL A 124 -4.46 -7.41 12.14
N ARG A 125 -3.40 -8.18 12.38
CA ARG A 125 -3.51 -9.60 12.79
C ARG A 125 -4.22 -9.78 14.13
N SER A 126 -4.05 -8.85 15.09
CA SER A 126 -4.76 -8.91 16.36
C SER A 126 -6.28 -8.70 16.22
N ARG A 127 -6.73 -8.05 15.14
CA ARG A 127 -8.16 -7.87 14.81
C ARG A 127 -8.78 -9.11 14.17
N ASP A 128 -8.00 -9.86 13.41
CA ASP A 128 -8.47 -11.06 12.72
C ASP A 128 -8.47 -12.29 13.63
N GLY A 129 -7.85 -12.21 14.82
CA GLY A 129 -7.76 -13.28 15.82
C GLY A 129 -8.81 -13.21 16.93
N VAL A 130 -9.79 -12.32 16.84
CA VAL A 130 -10.98 -12.20 17.69
C VAL A 130 -12.23 -12.35 16.83
#